data_fa76b343ee2b7a0672994aee18f97fe9
#
_entry.id   fa76b343ee2b7a0672994aee18f97fe9
#
_cell.length_a   1.000
_cell.length_b   1.000
_cell.length_c   1.000
_cell.angle_alpha   90.00
_cell.angle_beta   90.00
_cell.angle_gamma   90.00
#
_symmetry.space_group_name_H-M   'P 1'
#
loop_
_entity.id
_entity.type
_entity.pdbx_description
1 polymer ?
#
loop_
_entity_poly.entity_id
_entity_poly.type
_entity_poly.pdbx_seq_one_letter_code
_entity_poly.pdbx_strand_id
1 'polypeptide(L)'
;MLALYKQFIVQFYHLDDVQYVKAVKNRRINKKEAHGYMNSLEYENLLENKTHADPMFPYNTYLCSIPLDFNSVSLHWHEFMEIIYIKKGKGNVTVDFTTHYVEEGDIVIILPGHIHGISQHEGYSMEYENILFSVDMFRSRNHDSLDSEFFLPLLAGDVDIKSIYDRDDPLYPSLSACLNRVDKLCSETPKGYHLALKGCYFEFFYILYANSTARDEADRKNRARDLERTKLILSYIDENYKEA
;
A
#
# COMPACT_ATOMS: atom_id res chain seq x y z
N MET A 1 11.28 -0.04 -17.80
CA MET A 1 9.94 -0.62 -17.60
C MET A 1 9.01 0.33 -16.89
N LEU A 2 9.33 0.81 -15.69
CA LEU A 2 8.55 1.85 -14.98
C LEU A 2 8.31 3.11 -15.84
N ALA A 3 9.29 3.51 -16.64
CA ALA A 3 9.18 4.63 -17.58
C ALA A 3 8.16 4.39 -18.69
N LEU A 4 8.07 3.17 -19.22
CA LEU A 4 7.10 2.80 -20.24
C LEU A 4 5.69 2.67 -19.66
N TYR A 5 5.55 2.16 -18.45
CA TYR A 5 4.28 2.11 -17.73
C TYR A 5 3.77 3.52 -17.36
N LYS A 6 4.67 4.40 -16.86
CA LYS A 6 4.37 5.83 -16.68
C LYS A 6 3.99 6.52 -17.99
N GLN A 7 4.70 6.22 -19.06
CA GLN A 7 4.43 6.78 -20.39
C GLN A 7 3.09 6.26 -20.96
N PHE A 8 2.73 5.01 -20.68
CA PHE A 8 1.47 4.42 -21.05
C PHE A 8 0.31 5.08 -20.28
N ILE A 9 0.43 5.25 -18.97
CA ILE A 9 -0.57 5.95 -18.14
C ILE A 9 -0.69 7.41 -18.55
N VAL A 10 0.41 8.14 -18.67
CA VAL A 10 0.42 9.57 -19.03
C VAL A 10 -0.16 9.82 -20.41
N GLN A 11 0.04 8.92 -21.38
CA GLN A 11 -0.49 9.07 -22.73
C GLN A 11 -2.02 8.94 -22.82
N PHE A 12 -2.68 8.37 -21.80
CA PHE A 12 -4.12 8.16 -21.73
C PHE A 12 -4.86 9.11 -20.78
N TYR A 13 -4.15 9.94 -20.03
CA TYR A 13 -4.75 10.90 -19.06
C TYR A 13 -5.68 11.96 -19.69
N HIS A 14 -5.74 12.06 -21.01
CA HIS A 14 -6.55 13.05 -21.74
C HIS A 14 -7.72 12.48 -22.53
N LEU A 15 -8.00 11.18 -22.41
CA LEU A 15 -9.11 10.55 -23.13
C LEU A 15 -10.32 10.34 -22.20
N ASP A 16 -11.52 10.60 -22.74
CA ASP A 16 -12.77 10.25 -22.07
C ASP A 16 -12.82 8.74 -21.78
N ASP A 17 -13.41 8.36 -20.65
CA ASP A 17 -13.41 6.98 -20.14
C ASP A 17 -13.89 5.94 -21.17
N VAL A 18 -14.88 6.32 -22.01
CA VAL A 18 -15.40 5.45 -23.10
C VAL A 18 -14.42 5.31 -24.25
N GLN A 19 -13.67 6.37 -24.57
CA GLN A 19 -12.64 6.32 -25.62
C GLN A 19 -11.42 5.53 -25.12
N TYR A 20 -11.08 5.64 -23.85
CA TYR A 20 -10.02 4.92 -23.22
C TYR A 20 -10.22 3.39 -23.28
N VAL A 21 -11.37 2.89 -22.83
CA VAL A 21 -11.72 1.45 -22.89
C VAL A 21 -11.76 0.96 -24.34
N LYS A 22 -12.25 1.78 -25.29
CA LYS A 22 -12.22 1.46 -26.73
C LYS A 22 -10.80 1.45 -27.30
N ALA A 23 -9.94 2.36 -26.88
CA ALA A 23 -8.54 2.42 -27.32
C ALA A 23 -7.75 1.19 -26.86
N VAL A 24 -7.97 0.75 -25.61
CA VAL A 24 -7.38 -0.50 -25.06
C VAL A 24 -7.91 -1.73 -25.81
N LYS A 25 -9.23 -1.82 -26.08
CA LYS A 25 -9.84 -2.94 -26.83
C LYS A 25 -9.40 -3.02 -28.31
N ASN A 26 -9.03 -1.91 -28.94
CA ASN A 26 -8.71 -1.88 -30.36
C ASN A 26 -7.21 -1.96 -30.69
N ARG A 27 -6.32 -1.88 -29.71
CA ARG A 27 -4.88 -2.05 -29.96
C ARG A 27 -4.49 -3.53 -29.93
N ARG A 28 -4.34 -4.14 -31.10
CA ARG A 28 -3.50 -5.33 -31.29
C ARG A 28 -2.04 -4.91 -31.05
N ILE A 29 -1.51 -5.23 -29.89
CA ILE A 29 -0.09 -5.02 -29.57
C ILE A 29 0.71 -5.97 -30.47
N ASN A 30 1.61 -5.42 -31.29
CA ASN A 30 2.40 -6.21 -32.24
C ASN A 30 3.46 -7.01 -31.46
N LYS A 31 3.44 -8.31 -31.52
CA LYS A 31 4.31 -9.27 -30.77
C LYS A 31 5.82 -8.98 -30.89
N LYS A 32 6.26 -8.22 -31.89
CA LYS A 32 7.68 -7.88 -32.09
C LYS A 32 8.18 -6.71 -31.22
N GLU A 33 7.29 -5.88 -30.72
CA GLU A 33 7.64 -4.75 -29.83
C GLU A 33 7.63 -5.13 -28.35
N ALA A 34 7.13 -6.33 -28.02
CA ALA A 34 6.95 -6.83 -26.65
C ALA A 34 8.23 -7.40 -26.02
N HIS A 35 9.38 -7.41 -26.71
CA HIS A 35 10.63 -7.98 -26.17
C HIS A 35 11.33 -7.14 -25.09
N GLY A 36 10.74 -6.03 -24.67
CA GLY A 36 11.18 -5.20 -23.54
C GLY A 36 10.17 -5.08 -22.41
N TYR A 37 9.07 -5.84 -22.46
CA TYR A 37 8.01 -5.81 -21.47
C TYR A 37 8.22 -6.92 -20.41
N MET A 38 7.84 -6.64 -19.18
CA MET A 38 7.80 -7.61 -18.08
C MET A 38 7.21 -8.94 -18.55
N ASN A 39 7.82 -10.05 -18.13
CA ASN A 39 7.29 -11.39 -18.42
C ASN A 39 5.84 -11.48 -17.92
N SER A 40 5.04 -12.13 -18.69
CA SER A 40 3.61 -12.32 -18.46
C SER A 40 3.24 -12.86 -17.08
N LEU A 41 4.10 -13.64 -16.44
CA LEU A 41 3.98 -14.14 -15.06
C LEU A 41 4.08 -13.02 -13.99
N GLU A 42 4.68 -11.87 -14.31
CA GLU A 42 4.80 -10.74 -13.38
C GLU A 42 3.54 -9.84 -13.36
N TYR A 43 2.68 -9.94 -14.37
CA TYR A 43 1.40 -9.21 -14.42
C TYR A 43 0.23 -9.96 -13.76
N GLU A 44 0.34 -11.27 -13.59
CA GLU A 44 -0.75 -12.10 -13.04
C GLU A 44 -1.12 -11.79 -11.59
N ASN A 45 -0.35 -10.94 -10.87
CA ASN A 45 -0.48 -10.77 -9.43
C ASN A 45 -0.27 -9.35 -8.90
N LEU A 46 -0.76 -8.32 -9.57
CA LEU A 46 -0.79 -6.99 -8.93
C LEU A 46 -1.84 -6.93 -7.80
N LEU A 47 -2.92 -7.70 -7.88
CA LEU A 47 -3.77 -8.00 -6.73
C LEU A 47 -3.17 -9.18 -5.98
N GLU A 48 -2.68 -8.95 -4.78
CA GLU A 48 -2.21 -10.04 -3.94
C GLU A 48 -3.37 -10.85 -3.37
N ASN A 49 -3.54 -12.09 -3.88
CA ASN A 49 -4.58 -13.02 -3.44
C ASN A 49 -4.19 -13.86 -2.21
N LYS A 50 -3.07 -13.52 -1.55
CA LYS A 50 -2.58 -14.27 -0.40
C LYS A 50 -3.39 -13.94 0.85
N THR A 51 -3.79 -14.96 1.60
CA THR A 51 -4.41 -14.77 2.92
C THR A 51 -3.31 -14.45 3.93
N HIS A 52 -3.20 -13.21 4.35
CA HIS A 52 -2.15 -12.74 5.26
C HIS A 52 -2.46 -12.96 6.73
N ALA A 53 -3.71 -13.21 7.11
CA ALA A 53 -4.11 -13.21 8.51
C ALA A 53 -5.24 -14.20 8.82
N ASP A 54 -5.38 -14.55 10.10
CA ASP A 54 -6.53 -15.31 10.60
C ASP A 54 -7.82 -14.50 10.37
N PRO A 55 -8.88 -15.08 9.76
CA PRO A 55 -10.16 -14.40 9.57
C PRO A 55 -10.81 -13.88 10.86
N MET A 56 -10.51 -14.50 12.01
CA MET A 56 -11.02 -14.08 13.31
C MET A 56 -10.23 -12.92 13.93
N PHE A 57 -8.97 -12.75 13.49
CA PHE A 57 -8.13 -11.63 13.87
C PHE A 57 -7.22 -11.26 12.69
N PRO A 58 -7.73 -10.45 11.74
CA PRO A 58 -7.05 -10.16 10.48
C PRO A 58 -5.88 -9.20 10.66
N TYR A 59 -4.83 -9.70 11.32
CA TYR A 59 -3.57 -9.05 11.63
C TYR A 59 -2.42 -10.04 11.47
N ASN A 60 -1.34 -9.60 10.87
CA ASN A 60 -0.10 -10.36 10.81
C ASN A 60 1.12 -9.43 10.76
N THR A 61 2.28 -9.97 11.13
CA THR A 61 3.55 -9.28 11.04
C THR A 61 4.62 -10.24 10.53
N TYR A 62 5.48 -9.73 9.65
CA TYR A 62 6.58 -10.49 9.05
C TYR A 62 7.88 -9.70 9.22
N LEU A 63 8.92 -10.34 9.70
CA LEU A 63 10.27 -9.81 9.59
C LEU A 63 10.86 -10.26 8.24
N CYS A 64 11.17 -9.29 7.41
CA CYS A 64 11.62 -9.51 6.03
C CYS A 64 12.99 -8.89 5.81
N SER A 65 13.74 -9.43 4.87
CA SER A 65 15.07 -8.97 4.54
C SER A 65 15.32 -8.94 3.03
N ILE A 66 15.76 -7.81 2.50
CA ILE A 66 16.19 -7.65 1.12
C ILE A 66 17.71 -7.43 1.10
N PRO A 67 18.48 -8.20 0.30
CA PRO A 67 18.06 -9.21 -0.66
C PRO A 67 18.05 -10.66 -0.13
N LEU A 68 18.10 -10.90 1.19
CA LEU A 68 18.30 -12.24 1.74
C LEU A 68 17.11 -13.17 1.53
N ASP A 69 15.89 -12.69 1.79
CA ASP A 69 14.66 -13.50 1.63
C ASP A 69 14.18 -13.45 0.18
N PHE A 70 14.26 -12.28 -0.43
CA PHE A 70 13.90 -12.03 -1.83
C PHE A 70 14.57 -10.73 -2.32
N ASN A 71 14.82 -10.63 -3.63
CA ASN A 71 15.51 -9.47 -4.21
C ASN A 71 14.63 -8.20 -4.25
N SER A 72 13.33 -8.38 -4.41
CA SER A 72 12.33 -7.30 -4.44
C SER A 72 10.94 -7.85 -4.23
N VAL A 73 10.04 -6.99 -3.78
CA VAL A 73 8.59 -7.20 -3.83
C VAL A 73 8.08 -6.39 -5.00
N SER A 74 7.51 -7.06 -6.00
CA SER A 74 6.95 -6.43 -7.19
C SER A 74 5.81 -5.48 -6.84
N LEU A 75 5.50 -4.53 -7.72
CA LEU A 75 4.33 -3.66 -7.54
C LEU A 75 3.05 -4.50 -7.46
N HIS A 76 2.31 -4.32 -6.38
CA HIS A 76 1.04 -4.99 -6.09
C HIS A 76 0.14 -4.10 -5.25
N TRP A 77 -1.08 -4.53 -5.01
CA TRP A 77 -2.02 -3.89 -4.10
C TRP A 77 -2.90 -4.94 -3.42
N HIS A 78 -3.45 -4.60 -2.26
CA HIS A 78 -4.39 -5.43 -1.49
C HIS A 78 -5.31 -4.55 -0.63
N GLU A 79 -6.35 -5.14 -0.07
CA GLU A 79 -7.34 -4.46 0.78
C GLU A 79 -6.90 -4.31 2.26
N PHE A 80 -5.69 -4.76 2.60
CA PHE A 80 -5.12 -4.58 3.93
C PHE A 80 -4.42 -3.22 4.02
N MET A 81 -4.43 -2.63 5.21
CA MET A 81 -3.46 -1.61 5.54
C MET A 81 -2.12 -2.26 5.82
N GLU A 82 -1.06 -1.67 5.29
CA GLU A 82 0.30 -2.14 5.49
C GLU A 82 1.17 -1.06 6.12
N ILE A 83 1.97 -1.44 7.11
CA ILE A 83 2.99 -0.59 7.70
C ILE A 83 4.33 -1.29 7.53
N ILE A 84 5.28 -0.62 6.86
CA ILE A 84 6.65 -1.09 6.71
C ILE A 84 7.52 -0.31 7.68
N TYR A 85 8.05 -0.97 8.69
CA TYR A 85 8.94 -0.35 9.68
C TYR A 85 10.37 -0.83 9.44
N ILE A 86 11.24 0.07 8.98
CA ILE A 86 12.62 -0.26 8.65
C ILE A 86 13.40 -0.48 9.95
N LYS A 87 13.82 -1.71 10.19
CA LYS A 87 14.53 -2.09 11.42
C LYS A 87 16.04 -1.90 11.29
N LYS A 88 16.58 -2.08 10.05
CA LYS A 88 18.02 -1.95 9.81
C LYS A 88 18.32 -1.77 8.32
N GLY A 89 19.39 -1.03 8.04
CA GLY A 89 19.86 -0.82 6.68
C GLY A 89 19.03 0.17 5.91
N LYS A 90 18.91 -0.01 4.59
CA LYS A 90 18.25 0.93 3.69
C LYS A 90 17.82 0.28 2.38
N GLY A 91 16.77 0.87 1.77
CA GLY A 91 16.17 0.36 0.54
C GLY A 91 15.31 1.41 -0.16
N ASN A 92 14.47 0.93 -1.06
CA ASN A 92 13.49 1.75 -1.74
C ASN A 92 12.09 1.17 -1.52
N VAL A 93 11.13 2.02 -1.19
CA VAL A 93 9.71 1.67 -1.17
C VAL A 93 8.99 2.53 -2.20
N THR A 94 8.23 1.91 -3.07
CA THR A 94 7.39 2.60 -4.05
C THR A 94 5.97 2.60 -3.56
N VAL A 95 5.34 3.77 -3.47
CA VAL A 95 3.92 3.94 -3.15
C VAL A 95 3.29 4.81 -4.24
N ASP A 96 2.19 4.37 -4.83
CA ASP A 96 1.49 5.06 -5.93
C ASP A 96 2.46 5.55 -7.03
N PHE A 97 3.36 4.66 -7.45
CA PHE A 97 4.39 4.90 -8.48
C PHE A 97 5.47 5.94 -8.10
N THR A 98 5.46 6.47 -6.90
CA THR A 98 6.53 7.31 -6.38
C THR A 98 7.48 6.45 -5.55
N THR A 99 8.74 6.38 -5.98
CA THR A 99 9.78 5.64 -5.26
C THR A 99 10.46 6.54 -4.25
N HIS A 100 10.47 6.09 -3.02
CA HIS A 100 11.09 6.74 -1.88
C HIS A 100 12.30 5.94 -1.42
N TYR A 101 13.39 6.62 -1.14
CA TYR A 101 14.49 6.07 -0.39
C TYR A 101 14.10 6.01 1.08
N VAL A 102 14.39 4.89 1.74
CA VAL A 102 14.08 4.66 3.15
C VAL A 102 15.28 4.07 3.87
N GLU A 103 15.44 4.39 5.14
CA GLU A 103 16.53 3.91 5.97
C GLU A 103 16.05 3.50 7.38
N GLU A 104 16.99 2.97 8.17
CA GLU A 104 16.69 2.48 9.52
C GLU A 104 15.94 3.51 10.36
N GLY A 105 14.78 3.11 10.87
CA GLY A 105 13.86 3.90 11.67
C GLY A 105 12.67 4.42 10.87
N ASP A 106 12.73 4.53 9.55
CA ASP A 106 11.61 5.04 8.77
C ASP A 106 10.38 4.14 8.88
N ILE A 107 9.22 4.78 8.93
CA ILE A 107 7.91 4.13 8.94
C ILE A 107 7.19 4.50 7.66
N VAL A 108 6.83 3.50 6.84
CA VAL A 108 6.02 3.69 5.65
C VAL A 108 4.62 3.18 5.90
N ILE A 109 3.61 3.99 5.56
CA ILE A 109 2.20 3.67 5.71
C ILE A 109 1.58 3.55 4.33
N ILE A 110 0.97 2.40 4.06
CA ILE A 110 0.28 2.07 2.82
C ILE A 110 -1.18 1.81 3.14
N LEU A 111 -2.05 2.65 2.61
CA LEU A 111 -3.49 2.53 2.81
C LEU A 111 -4.05 1.40 1.91
N PRO A 112 -5.20 0.81 2.28
CA PRO A 112 -5.87 -0.20 1.48
C PRO A 112 -6.06 0.23 0.02
N GLY A 113 -5.76 -0.65 -0.92
CA GLY A 113 -5.90 -0.42 -2.34
C GLY A 113 -4.79 0.41 -3.00
N HIS A 114 -3.80 0.90 -2.26
CA HIS A 114 -2.65 1.62 -2.82
C HIS A 114 -1.63 0.67 -3.42
N ILE A 115 -1.12 1.00 -4.62
CA ILE A 115 -0.09 0.22 -5.28
C ILE A 115 1.26 0.49 -4.62
N HIS A 116 1.96 -0.59 -4.26
CA HIS A 116 3.25 -0.49 -3.60
C HIS A 116 4.19 -1.62 -3.97
N GLY A 117 5.47 -1.43 -3.66
CA GLY A 117 6.51 -2.43 -3.88
C GLY A 117 7.79 -2.03 -3.16
N ILE A 118 8.69 -2.99 -2.97
CA ILE A 118 9.92 -2.81 -2.22
C ILE A 118 11.09 -3.31 -3.06
N SER A 119 12.21 -2.59 -3.07
CA SER A 119 13.40 -2.99 -3.82
C SER A 119 14.69 -2.60 -3.11
N GLN A 120 15.74 -3.33 -3.44
CA GLN A 120 17.09 -3.03 -2.98
C GLN A 120 17.54 -1.64 -3.49
N HIS A 121 18.22 -0.89 -2.64
CA HIS A 121 18.89 0.35 -3.02
C HIS A 121 20.40 0.09 -3.22
N GLU A 122 20.91 0.30 -4.43
CA GLU A 122 22.36 0.32 -4.77
C GLU A 122 23.24 -0.73 -4.05
N GLY A 123 22.75 -1.95 -3.88
CA GLY A 123 23.50 -3.03 -3.23
C GLY A 123 23.47 -3.01 -1.69
N TYR A 124 22.75 -2.09 -1.07
CA TYR A 124 22.50 -2.12 0.37
C TYR A 124 21.48 -3.20 0.73
N SER A 125 21.59 -3.73 1.95
CA SER A 125 20.58 -4.61 2.53
C SER A 125 19.61 -3.82 3.42
N MET A 126 18.39 -4.31 3.54
CA MET A 126 17.35 -3.75 4.38
C MET A 126 16.62 -4.87 5.10
N GLU A 127 16.52 -4.74 6.43
CA GLU A 127 15.63 -5.56 7.27
C GLU A 127 14.45 -4.69 7.68
N TYR A 128 13.23 -5.17 7.49
CA TYR A 128 12.02 -4.44 7.81
C TYR A 128 10.96 -5.35 8.39
N GLU A 129 10.15 -4.79 9.26
CA GLU A 129 8.95 -5.42 9.72
C GLU A 129 7.79 -4.99 8.83
N ASN A 130 7.13 -5.96 8.25
CA ASN A 130 5.94 -5.77 7.44
C ASN A 130 4.71 -6.13 8.25
N ILE A 131 3.87 -5.15 8.57
CA ILE A 131 2.70 -5.28 9.42
C ILE A 131 1.46 -5.11 8.54
N LEU A 132 0.64 -6.17 8.43
CA LEU A 132 -0.57 -6.18 7.62
C LEU A 132 -1.79 -6.41 8.49
N PHE A 133 -2.83 -5.60 8.30
CA PHE A 133 -4.11 -5.79 8.98
C PHE A 133 -5.30 -5.23 8.21
N SER A 134 -6.46 -5.84 8.41
CA SER A 134 -7.71 -5.28 7.90
C SER A 134 -8.18 -4.12 8.79
N VAL A 135 -8.45 -2.97 8.17
CA VAL A 135 -9.04 -1.81 8.87
C VAL A 135 -10.41 -2.16 9.47
N ASP A 136 -11.13 -3.12 8.88
CA ASP A 136 -12.42 -3.58 9.38
C ASP A 136 -12.37 -4.16 10.81
N MET A 137 -11.21 -4.60 11.27
CA MET A 137 -11.06 -5.06 12.66
C MET A 137 -11.25 -3.95 13.70
N PHE A 138 -11.16 -2.68 13.30
CA PHE A 138 -11.34 -1.50 14.14
C PHE A 138 -12.70 -0.84 13.97
N ARG A 139 -13.41 -1.14 12.89
CA ARG A 139 -14.69 -0.54 12.54
C ARG A 139 -15.83 -1.10 13.37
N SER A 140 -16.83 -0.27 13.60
CA SER A 140 -18.05 -0.65 14.30
C SER A 140 -19.07 -1.25 13.36
N ARG A 141 -19.76 -2.32 13.78
CA ARG A 141 -20.88 -2.90 13.00
C ARG A 141 -22.05 -1.94 12.80
N ASN A 142 -22.21 -0.98 13.69
CA ASN A 142 -23.35 -0.06 13.71
C ASN A 142 -23.02 1.32 13.14
N HIS A 143 -21.89 1.48 12.47
CA HIS A 143 -21.44 2.77 11.89
C HIS A 143 -21.59 3.91 12.92
N ASP A 144 -20.79 3.86 13.97
CA ASP A 144 -20.73 4.92 14.97
C ASP A 144 -19.99 6.16 14.45
N SER A 145 -19.80 7.17 15.32
CA SER A 145 -19.12 8.42 14.94
C SER A 145 -17.67 8.16 14.52
N LEU A 146 -16.98 7.19 15.15
CA LEU A 146 -15.61 6.85 14.81
C LEU A 146 -15.51 6.28 13.38
N ASP A 147 -16.45 5.42 13.00
CA ASP A 147 -16.52 4.86 11.65
C ASP A 147 -16.81 5.96 10.62
N SER A 148 -17.81 6.81 10.87
CA SER A 148 -18.23 7.87 9.93
C SER A 148 -17.28 9.06 9.84
N GLU A 149 -16.62 9.44 10.94
CA GLU A 149 -15.76 10.61 11.00
C GLU A 149 -14.28 10.30 10.65
N PHE A 150 -13.86 9.05 10.81
CA PHE A 150 -12.48 8.67 10.61
C PHE A 150 -12.30 7.53 9.60
N PHE A 151 -12.82 6.31 9.87
CA PHE A 151 -12.46 5.15 9.05
C PHE A 151 -13.01 5.22 7.63
N LEU A 152 -14.25 5.67 7.43
CA LEU A 152 -14.80 5.84 6.09
C LEU A 152 -14.07 6.93 5.29
N PRO A 153 -13.78 8.14 5.83
CA PRO A 153 -12.96 9.13 5.16
C PRO A 153 -11.53 8.65 4.88
N LEU A 154 -10.91 7.89 5.80
CA LEU A 154 -9.59 7.32 5.59
C LEU A 154 -9.58 6.36 4.39
N LEU A 155 -10.52 5.41 4.35
CA LEU A 155 -10.65 4.44 3.27
C LEU A 155 -11.06 5.07 1.94
N ALA A 156 -11.82 6.16 1.98
CA ALA A 156 -12.17 6.94 0.79
C ALA A 156 -11.01 7.83 0.27
N GLY A 157 -9.90 7.94 1.02
CA GLY A 157 -8.78 8.82 0.68
C GLY A 157 -9.08 10.30 0.90
N ASP A 158 -10.09 10.62 1.71
CA ASP A 158 -10.51 12.00 2.03
C ASP A 158 -9.59 12.67 3.06
N VAL A 159 -8.80 11.87 3.77
CA VAL A 159 -7.84 12.32 4.78
C VAL A 159 -6.43 12.25 4.19
N ASP A 160 -5.69 13.35 4.32
CA ASP A 160 -4.30 13.41 3.85
C ASP A 160 -3.33 12.91 4.92
N ILE A 161 -2.90 11.66 4.78
CA ILE A 161 -1.90 11.03 5.62
C ILE A 161 -0.62 10.86 4.79
N LYS A 162 0.51 11.27 5.33
CA LYS A 162 1.81 11.03 4.70
C LYS A 162 2.07 9.53 4.58
N SER A 163 2.68 9.12 3.48
CA SER A 163 3.11 7.73 3.33
C SER A 163 4.41 7.43 4.09
N ILE A 164 5.22 8.43 4.46
CA ILE A 164 6.52 8.22 5.10
C ILE A 164 6.71 9.15 6.29
N TYR A 165 7.18 8.58 7.40
CA TYR A 165 7.58 9.26 8.62
C TYR A 165 9.01 8.84 8.95
N ASP A 166 9.96 9.75 8.74
CA ASP A 166 11.36 9.60 9.11
C ASP A 166 11.62 10.03 10.58
N ARG A 167 12.84 9.87 11.04
CA ARG A 167 13.22 10.20 12.44
C ARG A 167 13.12 11.70 12.76
N ASP A 168 13.13 12.55 11.74
CA ASP A 168 13.02 14.01 11.90
C ASP A 168 11.57 14.48 11.90
N ASP A 169 10.61 13.61 11.53
CA ASP A 169 9.18 13.92 11.57
C ASP A 169 8.70 14.09 13.02
N PRO A 170 7.98 15.20 13.35
CA PRO A 170 7.48 15.45 14.71
C PRO A 170 6.61 14.34 15.29
N LEU A 171 5.93 13.54 14.44
CA LEU A 171 5.05 12.46 14.85
C LEU A 171 5.82 11.14 15.09
N TYR A 172 7.02 11.02 14.55
CA TYR A 172 7.82 9.81 14.60
C TYR A 172 7.97 9.22 16.01
N PRO A 173 8.32 9.99 17.06
CA PRO A 173 8.50 9.43 18.40
C PRO A 173 7.23 8.72 18.93
N SER A 174 6.07 9.28 18.66
CA SER A 174 4.79 8.71 19.11
C SER A 174 4.39 7.50 18.26
N LEU A 175 4.54 7.58 16.93
CA LEU A 175 4.24 6.47 16.02
C LEU A 175 5.15 5.26 16.29
N SER A 176 6.46 5.50 16.40
CA SER A 176 7.43 4.43 16.69
C SER A 176 7.21 3.80 18.08
N ALA A 177 6.80 4.59 19.08
CA ALA A 177 6.45 4.06 20.40
C ALA A 177 5.25 3.11 20.34
N CYS A 178 4.21 3.45 19.55
CA CYS A 178 3.07 2.55 19.31
C CYS A 178 3.52 1.25 18.66
N LEU A 179 4.32 1.30 17.59
CA LEU A 179 4.79 0.12 16.87
C LEU A 179 5.70 -0.77 17.72
N ASN A 180 6.65 -0.18 18.48
CA ASN A 180 7.51 -0.93 19.39
C ASN A 180 6.71 -1.63 20.50
N ARG A 181 5.61 -1.01 20.96
CA ARG A 181 4.70 -1.66 21.91
C ARG A 181 3.93 -2.81 21.28
N VAL A 182 3.51 -2.66 20.04
CA VAL A 182 2.88 -3.74 19.26
C VAL A 182 3.83 -4.91 19.09
N ASP A 183 5.09 -4.69 18.69
CA ASP A 183 6.14 -5.73 18.60
C ASP A 183 6.26 -6.52 19.89
N LYS A 184 6.35 -5.81 21.02
CA LYS A 184 6.42 -6.46 22.33
C LYS A 184 5.18 -7.31 22.63
N LEU A 185 3.98 -6.80 22.35
CA LEU A 185 2.74 -7.55 22.55
C LEU A 185 2.67 -8.80 21.67
N CYS A 186 3.12 -8.72 20.43
CA CYS A 186 3.15 -9.86 19.50
C CYS A 186 4.21 -10.91 19.91
N SER A 187 5.36 -10.48 20.44
CA SER A 187 6.41 -11.40 20.87
C SER A 187 6.10 -12.11 22.19
N GLU A 188 5.48 -11.42 23.14
CA GLU A 188 5.17 -11.95 24.47
C GLU A 188 3.80 -12.64 24.55
N THR A 189 2.88 -12.30 23.68
CA THR A 189 1.48 -12.79 23.62
C THR A 189 0.79 -12.93 24.98
N PRO A 190 0.80 -11.88 25.85
CA PRO A 190 0.17 -11.96 27.15
C PRO A 190 -1.34 -12.16 27.02
N LYS A 191 -2.00 -12.67 28.08
CA LYS A 191 -3.46 -12.81 28.09
C LYS A 191 -4.14 -11.48 27.71
N GLY A 192 -4.96 -11.50 26.65
CA GLY A 192 -5.67 -10.32 26.16
C GLY A 192 -4.82 -9.41 25.24
N TYR A 193 -3.70 -9.87 24.71
CA TYR A 193 -2.82 -9.07 23.86
C TYR A 193 -3.54 -8.49 22.64
N HIS A 194 -4.52 -9.18 22.05
CA HIS A 194 -5.33 -8.64 20.95
C HIS A 194 -6.05 -7.34 21.33
N LEU A 195 -6.57 -7.25 22.56
CA LEU A 195 -7.20 -6.03 23.07
C LEU A 195 -6.20 -4.90 23.21
N ALA A 196 -5.03 -5.20 23.81
CA ALA A 196 -3.95 -4.22 23.96
C ALA A 196 -3.40 -3.76 22.60
N LEU A 197 -3.26 -4.68 21.64
CA LEU A 197 -2.84 -4.39 20.28
C LEU A 197 -3.81 -3.43 19.58
N LYS A 198 -5.12 -3.69 19.66
CA LYS A 198 -6.12 -2.74 19.12
C LYS A 198 -6.02 -1.37 19.80
N GLY A 199 -5.79 -1.32 21.10
CA GLY A 199 -5.59 -0.06 21.83
C GLY A 199 -4.38 0.73 21.30
N CYS A 200 -3.25 0.07 21.00
CA CYS A 200 -2.09 0.71 20.40
C CYS A 200 -2.41 1.28 19.01
N TYR A 201 -3.18 0.55 18.19
CA TYR A 201 -3.56 1.04 16.86
C TYR A 201 -4.60 2.15 16.90
N PHE A 202 -5.52 2.17 17.87
CA PHE A 202 -6.40 3.33 18.06
C PHE A 202 -5.60 4.59 18.43
N GLU A 203 -4.57 4.45 19.26
CA GLU A 203 -3.64 5.56 19.56
C GLU A 203 -2.86 5.97 18.30
N PHE A 204 -2.34 5.01 17.54
CA PHE A 204 -1.64 5.24 16.27
C PHE A 204 -2.51 6.01 15.26
N PHE A 205 -3.75 5.58 15.06
CA PHE A 205 -4.71 6.26 14.19
C PHE A 205 -5.07 7.66 14.70
N TYR A 206 -5.22 7.84 16.02
CA TYR A 206 -5.46 9.14 16.61
C TYR A 206 -4.32 10.11 16.30
N ILE A 207 -3.06 9.67 16.45
CA ILE A 207 -1.88 10.50 16.13
C ILE A 207 -1.91 10.93 14.66
N LEU A 208 -2.18 10.00 13.74
CA LEU A 208 -2.26 10.30 12.31
C LEU A 208 -3.39 11.28 12.02
N TYR A 209 -4.59 11.02 12.52
CA TYR A 209 -5.78 11.83 12.26
C TYR A 209 -5.69 13.24 12.85
N ALA A 210 -5.24 13.35 14.09
CA ALA A 210 -5.12 14.65 14.75
C ALA A 210 -4.11 15.60 14.06
N ASN A 211 -3.22 15.04 13.25
CA ASN A 211 -2.20 15.79 12.51
C ASN A 211 -2.40 15.74 10.97
N SER A 212 -3.51 15.19 10.52
CA SER A 212 -3.88 15.15 9.11
C SER A 212 -4.67 16.41 8.72
N THR A 213 -4.78 16.62 7.42
CA THR A 213 -5.67 17.63 6.83
C THR A 213 -6.72 16.96 5.96
N ALA A 214 -7.91 17.56 5.88
CA ALA A 214 -8.89 17.13 4.90
C ALA A 214 -8.39 17.49 3.51
N ARG A 215 -8.50 16.56 2.56
CA ARG A 215 -8.22 16.84 1.14
C ARG A 215 -9.30 17.74 0.56
N ASP A 216 -8.92 18.57 -0.39
CA ASP A 216 -9.91 19.34 -1.11
C ASP A 216 -10.75 18.44 -2.04
N GLU A 217 -11.91 18.93 -2.46
CA GLU A 217 -12.87 18.13 -3.24
C GLU A 217 -12.32 17.74 -4.64
N ALA A 218 -11.48 18.58 -5.22
CA ALA A 218 -10.87 18.32 -6.51
C ALA A 218 -9.84 17.20 -6.43
N ASP A 219 -8.97 17.23 -5.41
CA ASP A 219 -7.98 16.19 -5.14
C ASP A 219 -8.64 14.85 -4.81
N ARG A 220 -9.71 14.85 -4.01
CA ARG A 220 -10.49 13.64 -3.69
C ARG A 220 -11.06 12.99 -4.96
N LYS A 221 -11.72 13.78 -5.81
CA LYS A 221 -12.29 13.28 -7.07
C LYS A 221 -11.23 12.76 -8.03
N ASN A 222 -10.09 13.45 -8.12
CA ASN A 222 -8.99 13.03 -8.97
C ASN A 222 -8.40 11.69 -8.49
N ARG A 223 -8.10 11.55 -7.20
CA ARG A 223 -7.55 10.30 -6.66
C ARG A 223 -8.53 9.13 -6.77
N ALA A 224 -9.79 9.33 -6.42
CA ALA A 224 -10.81 8.29 -6.57
C ALA A 224 -10.89 7.81 -8.03
N ARG A 225 -10.91 8.74 -8.99
CA ARG A 225 -10.93 8.42 -10.42
C ARG A 225 -9.65 7.69 -10.85
N ASP A 226 -8.49 8.13 -10.37
CA ASP A 226 -7.20 7.53 -10.75
C ASP A 226 -7.05 6.13 -10.14
N LEU A 227 -7.51 5.92 -8.91
CA LEU A 227 -7.54 4.62 -8.28
C LEU A 227 -8.50 3.65 -9.00
N GLU A 228 -9.71 4.09 -9.31
CA GLU A 228 -10.68 3.30 -10.08
C GLU A 228 -10.15 2.96 -11.48
N ARG A 229 -9.55 3.92 -12.17
CA ARG A 229 -8.91 3.68 -13.47
C ARG A 229 -7.77 2.67 -13.38
N THR A 230 -6.94 2.79 -12.36
CA THR A 230 -5.83 1.86 -12.14
C THR A 230 -6.36 0.46 -11.86
N LYS A 231 -7.34 0.30 -10.96
CA LYS A 231 -8.00 -0.98 -10.68
C LYS A 231 -8.63 -1.58 -11.96
N LEU A 232 -9.27 -0.76 -12.76
CA LEU A 232 -9.92 -1.20 -14.01
C LEU A 232 -8.89 -1.64 -15.07
N ILE A 233 -7.74 -0.95 -15.15
CA ILE A 233 -6.63 -1.34 -16.04
C ILE A 233 -6.06 -2.69 -15.57
N LEU A 234 -5.82 -2.84 -14.29
CA LEU A 234 -5.26 -4.05 -13.71
C LEU A 234 -6.21 -5.23 -13.90
N SER A 235 -7.51 -5.06 -13.61
CA SER A 235 -8.54 -6.06 -13.85
C SER A 235 -8.63 -6.46 -15.33
N TYR A 236 -8.59 -5.46 -16.24
CA TYR A 236 -8.59 -5.73 -17.67
C TYR A 236 -7.36 -6.53 -18.13
N ILE A 237 -6.19 -6.20 -17.61
CA ILE A 237 -4.96 -6.94 -17.88
C ILE A 237 -5.11 -8.39 -17.40
N ASP A 238 -5.57 -8.59 -16.17
CA ASP A 238 -5.77 -9.91 -15.57
C ASP A 238 -6.77 -10.77 -16.35
N GLU A 239 -7.89 -10.21 -16.77
CA GLU A 239 -8.92 -10.91 -17.54
C GLU A 239 -8.50 -11.27 -18.96
N ASN A 240 -7.71 -10.44 -19.63
CA ASN A 240 -7.42 -10.58 -21.07
C ASN A 240 -6.01 -11.09 -21.36
N TYR A 241 -5.18 -11.21 -20.33
CA TYR A 241 -3.82 -11.66 -20.49
C TYR A 241 -3.71 -13.13 -20.97
N LYS A 242 -4.64 -14.00 -20.55
CA LYS A 242 -4.66 -15.42 -20.94
C LYS A 242 -5.08 -15.65 -22.41
N GLU A 243 -5.59 -14.63 -23.08
CA GLU A 243 -6.06 -14.71 -24.48
C GLU A 243 -5.02 -14.17 -25.51
N ALA A 244 -3.87 -13.71 -25.04
CA ALA A 244 -2.76 -13.22 -25.86
C ALA A 244 -1.61 -14.24 -25.88
#